data_937e8a3f2b1dc0417e32a436e373f9da
#
_entry.id   937e8a3f2b1dc0417e32a436e373f9da
#
_cell.length_a   1.000
_cell.length_b   1.000
_cell.length_c   1.000
_cell.angle_alpha   90.00
_cell.angle_beta   90.00
_cell.angle_gamma   90.00
#
_symmetry.space_group_name_H-M   'P 1'
#
loop_
_entity.id
_entity.type
_entity.pdbx_description
1 polymer ?
#
loop_
_entity_poly.entity_id
_entity_poly.type
_entity_poly.pdbx_seq_one_letter_code
_entity_poly.pdbx_strand_id
1 'polypeptide(L)'
;MSRVKGGVTSHARHRKVVKQAAGYYGARSTNYRTAKQAVDKALQYATRDRKVRKRTFRALWIQRINAAVREHDASLTYSRLINGLDKAGIEVDRKGLADLAVHEPAAFVAIVEQAKSALA
;
A
#
# COMPACT_ATOMS: atom_id res chain seq x y z
N MET A 1 18.74 5.73 -54.21
CA MET A 1 18.77 5.95 -52.75
C MET A 1 17.92 4.90 -52.03
N SER A 2 18.44 4.29 -51.02
CA SER A 2 17.74 3.26 -50.28
C SER A 2 16.84 3.88 -49.20
N ARG A 3 15.68 3.28 -48.99
CA ARG A 3 14.71 3.69 -47.95
C ARG A 3 14.53 2.55 -46.97
N VAL A 4 14.66 2.87 -45.71
CA VAL A 4 14.36 1.90 -44.62
C VAL A 4 12.85 1.88 -44.37
N LYS A 5 12.27 0.71 -44.53
CA LYS A 5 10.83 0.52 -44.23
C LYS A 5 10.70 0.24 -42.75
N GLY A 6 9.98 1.11 -42.02
CA GLY A 6 9.82 0.99 -40.58
C GLY A 6 8.65 0.16 -40.12
N GLY A 7 8.05 -0.65 -41.00
CA GLY A 7 6.83 -1.40 -40.70
C GLY A 7 6.97 -2.39 -39.57
N VAL A 8 8.09 -3.13 -39.52
CA VAL A 8 8.33 -4.12 -38.47
C VAL A 8 8.45 -3.46 -37.10
N THR A 9 9.22 -2.38 -37.02
CA THR A 9 9.42 -1.65 -35.77
C THR A 9 8.11 -1.05 -35.25
N SER A 10 7.36 -0.42 -36.15
CA SER A 10 6.07 0.20 -35.82
C SER A 10 5.08 -0.85 -35.34
N HIS A 11 4.99 -1.98 -36.05
CA HIS A 11 4.10 -3.06 -35.69
C HIS A 11 4.45 -3.64 -34.29
N ALA A 12 5.74 -3.80 -34.02
CA ALA A 12 6.21 -4.31 -32.74
C ALA A 12 5.82 -3.40 -31.56
N ARG A 13 5.91 -2.08 -31.78
CA ARG A 13 5.51 -1.10 -30.75
C ARG A 13 4.01 -1.14 -30.49
N HIS A 14 3.22 -1.24 -31.57
CA HIS A 14 1.76 -1.34 -31.46
C HIS A 14 1.34 -2.64 -30.75
N ARG A 15 1.96 -3.75 -31.13
CA ARG A 15 1.67 -5.06 -30.53
C ARG A 15 2.03 -5.10 -29.06
N LYS A 16 3.10 -4.43 -28.68
CA LYS A 16 3.52 -4.35 -27.27
C LYS A 16 2.41 -3.72 -26.40
N VAL A 17 1.82 -2.62 -26.89
CA VAL A 17 0.73 -1.95 -26.17
C VAL A 17 -0.53 -2.80 -26.12
N VAL A 18 -0.91 -3.40 -27.25
CA VAL A 18 -2.08 -4.26 -27.32
C VAL A 18 -1.92 -5.48 -26.40
N LYS A 19 -0.72 -6.03 -26.33
CA LYS A 19 -0.42 -7.16 -25.45
C LYS A 19 -0.58 -6.79 -23.98
N GLN A 20 -0.21 -5.57 -23.61
CA GLN A 20 -0.40 -5.07 -22.24
C GLN A 20 -1.88 -4.90 -21.90
N ALA A 21 -2.72 -4.73 -22.92
CA ALA A 21 -4.17 -4.59 -22.76
C ALA A 21 -4.92 -5.93 -22.82
N ALA A 22 -4.21 -7.05 -22.70
CA ALA A 22 -4.82 -8.37 -22.74
C ALA A 22 -5.91 -8.50 -21.65
N GLY A 23 -7.05 -9.01 -22.03
CA GLY A 23 -8.18 -9.17 -21.12
C GLY A 23 -9.08 -7.95 -20.97
N TYR A 24 -8.73 -6.83 -21.59
CA TYR A 24 -9.58 -5.64 -21.54
C TYR A 24 -10.84 -5.84 -22.36
N TYR A 25 -11.89 -5.16 -21.96
CA TYR A 25 -13.21 -5.30 -22.57
C TYR A 25 -13.26 -4.71 -23.97
N GLY A 26 -13.86 -5.46 -24.93
CA GLY A 26 -14.16 -5.00 -26.27
C GLY A 26 -12.94 -4.55 -27.06
N ALA A 27 -13.05 -3.41 -27.73
CA ALA A 27 -12.02 -2.86 -28.60
C ALA A 27 -10.74 -2.45 -27.85
N ARG A 28 -10.82 -2.32 -26.54
CA ARG A 28 -9.66 -1.97 -25.71
C ARG A 28 -8.56 -3.04 -25.73
N SER A 29 -8.93 -4.28 -26.01
CA SER A 29 -7.97 -5.39 -26.08
C SER A 29 -7.45 -5.65 -27.49
N THR A 30 -8.08 -5.06 -28.53
CA THR A 30 -7.76 -5.39 -29.92
C THR A 30 -7.31 -4.20 -30.76
N ASN A 31 -7.91 -3.03 -30.57
CA ASN A 31 -7.61 -1.83 -31.36
C ASN A 31 -6.54 -0.99 -30.69
N TYR A 32 -5.45 -0.70 -31.41
CA TYR A 32 -4.30 -0.01 -30.84
C TYR A 32 -4.66 1.35 -30.21
N ARG A 33 -5.43 2.19 -30.92
CA ARG A 33 -5.77 3.53 -30.40
C ARG A 33 -6.51 3.44 -29.07
N THR A 34 -7.48 2.58 -29.01
CA THR A 34 -8.28 2.37 -27.80
C THR A 34 -7.44 1.71 -26.71
N ALA A 35 -6.64 0.72 -27.09
CA ALA A 35 -5.73 0.02 -26.16
C ALA A 35 -4.71 0.98 -25.57
N LYS A 36 -4.14 1.87 -26.39
CA LYS A 36 -3.15 2.85 -25.94
C LYS A 36 -3.73 3.76 -24.86
N GLN A 37 -4.93 4.28 -25.09
CA GLN A 37 -5.60 5.13 -24.11
C GLN A 37 -5.90 4.38 -22.82
N ALA A 38 -6.36 3.14 -22.91
CA ALA A 38 -6.66 2.32 -21.75
C ALA A 38 -5.41 1.98 -20.95
N VAL A 39 -4.32 1.63 -21.64
CA VAL A 39 -3.04 1.30 -20.99
C VAL A 39 -2.43 2.54 -20.33
N ASP A 40 -2.47 3.70 -20.99
CA ASP A 40 -1.98 4.95 -20.39
C ASP A 40 -2.74 5.26 -19.10
N LYS A 41 -4.05 5.10 -19.10
CA LYS A 41 -4.85 5.33 -17.90
C LYS A 41 -4.53 4.31 -16.81
N ALA A 42 -4.34 3.04 -17.20
CA ALA A 42 -3.96 1.99 -16.25
C ALA A 42 -2.64 2.30 -15.58
N LEU A 43 -1.66 2.81 -16.31
CA LEU A 43 -0.36 3.19 -15.75
C LEU A 43 -0.46 4.39 -14.83
N GLN A 44 -1.32 5.37 -15.16
CA GLN A 44 -1.60 6.50 -14.28
C GLN A 44 -2.22 6.03 -12.95
N TYR A 45 -3.20 5.14 -13.03
CA TYR A 45 -3.81 4.55 -11.84
C TYR A 45 -2.80 3.74 -11.03
N ALA A 46 -1.91 3.00 -11.70
CA ALA A 46 -0.89 2.23 -11.02
C ALA A 46 0.05 3.13 -10.21
N THR A 47 0.48 4.26 -10.79
CA THR A 47 1.34 5.23 -10.09
C THR A 47 0.60 5.84 -8.90
N ARG A 48 -0.61 6.31 -9.13
CA ARG A 48 -1.45 6.89 -8.07
C ARG A 48 -1.67 5.91 -6.93
N ASP A 49 -2.04 4.69 -7.27
CA ASP A 49 -2.46 3.70 -6.28
C ASP A 49 -1.28 3.12 -5.51
N ARG A 50 -0.07 3.11 -6.09
CA ARG A 50 1.13 2.78 -5.32
C ARG A 50 1.38 3.78 -4.20
N LYS A 51 1.11 5.06 -4.45
CA LYS A 51 1.21 6.10 -3.43
C LYS A 51 0.08 5.99 -2.39
N VAL A 52 -1.13 5.70 -2.86
CA VAL A 52 -2.29 5.52 -1.98
C VAL A 52 -2.14 4.28 -1.11
N ARG A 53 -1.50 3.23 -1.63
CA ARG A 53 -1.30 1.98 -0.89
C ARG A 53 -0.55 2.20 0.43
N LYS A 54 0.41 3.10 0.44
CA LYS A 54 1.14 3.45 1.68
C LYS A 54 0.19 3.97 2.75
N ARG A 55 -0.75 4.83 2.35
CA ARG A 55 -1.76 5.39 3.25
C ARG A 55 -2.74 4.32 3.73
N THR A 56 -3.13 3.44 2.81
CA THR A 56 -4.06 2.35 3.12
C THR A 56 -3.47 1.38 4.14
N PHE A 57 -2.22 0.98 3.96
CA PHE A 57 -1.56 0.10 4.92
C PHE A 57 -1.33 0.77 6.26
N ARG A 58 -0.95 2.05 6.26
CA ARG A 58 -0.81 2.79 7.51
C ARG A 58 -2.14 2.84 8.28
N ALA A 59 -3.24 3.08 7.58
CA ALA A 59 -4.57 3.08 8.19
C ALA A 59 -4.92 1.71 8.78
N LEU A 60 -4.57 0.65 8.06
CA LEU A 60 -4.79 -0.73 8.53
C LEU A 60 -3.98 -1.01 9.80
N TRP A 61 -2.71 -0.61 9.83
CA TRP A 61 -1.86 -0.80 11.00
C TRP A 61 -2.41 -0.05 12.21
N ILE A 62 -2.84 1.19 12.01
CA ILE A 62 -3.44 2.02 13.07
C ILE A 62 -4.70 1.34 13.61
N GLN A 63 -5.54 0.82 12.72
CA GLN A 63 -6.77 0.13 13.10
C GLN A 63 -6.48 -1.11 13.94
N ARG A 64 -5.52 -1.91 13.52
CA ARG A 64 -5.13 -3.14 14.24
C ARG A 64 -4.53 -2.83 15.60
N ILE A 65 -3.64 -1.84 15.66
CA ILE A 65 -3.02 -1.40 16.92
C ILE A 65 -4.09 -0.88 17.87
N ASN A 66 -4.98 -0.03 17.39
CA ASN A 66 -6.04 0.55 18.20
C ASN A 66 -6.97 -0.52 18.77
N ALA A 67 -7.35 -1.49 17.94
CA ALA A 67 -8.20 -2.59 18.37
C ALA A 67 -7.53 -3.42 19.47
N ALA A 68 -6.25 -3.75 19.28
CA ALA A 68 -5.50 -4.56 20.24
C ALA A 68 -5.27 -3.82 21.56
N VAL A 69 -4.99 -2.52 21.50
CA VAL A 69 -4.82 -1.69 22.70
C VAL A 69 -6.11 -1.63 23.50
N ARG A 70 -7.22 -1.41 22.83
CA ARG A 70 -8.53 -1.32 23.50
C ARG A 70 -9.01 -2.65 24.04
N GLU A 71 -8.60 -3.74 23.43
CA GLU A 71 -8.88 -5.08 23.95
C GLU A 71 -8.14 -5.31 25.27
N HIS A 72 -6.91 -4.84 25.36
CA HIS A 72 -6.09 -4.95 26.57
C HIS A 72 -6.56 -3.97 27.66
N ASP A 73 -6.82 -2.71 27.29
CA ASP A 73 -7.27 -1.66 28.20
C ASP A 73 -8.20 -0.71 27.46
N ALA A 74 -9.49 -0.80 27.77
CA ALA A 74 -10.54 -0.02 27.11
C ALA A 74 -10.37 1.49 27.30
N SER A 75 -9.67 1.93 28.35
CA SER A 75 -9.43 3.35 28.61
C SER A 75 -8.28 3.92 27.82
N LEU A 76 -7.43 3.09 27.22
CA LEU A 76 -6.27 3.51 26.45
C LEU A 76 -6.62 3.55 24.97
N THR A 77 -6.34 4.68 24.33
CA THR A 77 -6.58 4.87 22.91
C THR A 77 -5.28 4.77 22.12
N TYR A 78 -5.40 4.65 20.80
CA TYR A 78 -4.23 4.65 19.92
C TYR A 78 -3.37 5.91 20.11
N SER A 79 -4.02 7.08 20.19
CA SER A 79 -3.31 8.36 20.35
C SER A 79 -2.48 8.39 21.63
N ARG A 80 -3.06 7.89 22.71
CA ARG A 80 -2.35 7.83 24.00
C ARG A 80 -1.20 6.83 23.97
N LEU A 81 -1.39 5.71 23.30
CA LEU A 81 -0.34 4.71 23.12
C LEU A 81 0.86 5.32 22.40
N ILE A 82 0.63 6.03 21.30
CA ILE A 82 1.69 6.66 20.51
C ILE A 82 2.43 7.71 21.36
N ASN A 83 1.68 8.51 22.11
CA ASN A 83 2.28 9.49 23.03
C ASN A 83 3.14 8.80 24.10
N GLY A 84 2.64 7.70 24.65
CA GLY A 84 3.38 6.92 25.65
C GLY A 84 4.64 6.30 25.10
N LEU A 85 4.62 5.80 23.88
CA LEU A 85 5.80 5.24 23.22
C LEU A 85 6.85 6.32 22.99
N ASP A 86 6.42 7.51 22.60
CA ASP A 86 7.30 8.65 22.39
C ASP A 86 7.97 9.06 23.72
N LYS A 87 7.18 9.18 24.78
CA LYS A 87 7.69 9.54 26.11
C LYS A 87 8.62 8.48 26.69
N ALA A 88 8.36 7.21 26.40
CA ALA A 88 9.20 6.10 26.86
C ALA A 88 10.47 5.93 26.04
N GLY A 89 10.59 6.63 24.90
CA GLY A 89 11.72 6.50 24.00
C GLY A 89 11.76 5.19 23.23
N ILE A 90 10.61 4.54 23.08
CA ILE A 90 10.49 3.26 22.37
C ILE A 90 10.32 3.53 20.89
N GLU A 91 11.25 3.06 20.09
CA GLU A 91 11.23 3.23 18.63
C GLU A 91 10.78 1.95 17.95
N VAL A 92 9.46 1.81 17.74
CA VAL A 92 8.88 0.70 16.99
C VAL A 92 7.94 1.29 15.96
N ASP A 93 8.07 0.85 14.71
CA ASP A 93 7.20 1.36 13.66
C ASP A 93 5.79 0.75 13.77
N ARG A 94 4.84 1.39 13.09
CA ARG A 94 3.44 0.97 13.13
C ARG A 94 3.24 -0.42 12.53
N LYS A 95 3.98 -0.74 11.48
CA LYS A 95 3.95 -2.04 10.85
C LYS A 95 4.35 -3.13 11.85
N GLY A 96 5.46 -2.93 12.54
CA GLY A 96 5.96 -3.86 13.56
C GLY A 96 5.00 -4.03 14.71
N LEU A 97 4.43 -2.93 15.21
CA LEU A 97 3.44 -2.99 16.29
C LEU A 97 2.18 -3.76 15.88
N ALA A 98 1.68 -3.51 14.68
CA ALA A 98 0.50 -4.21 14.17
C ALA A 98 0.77 -5.71 14.01
N ASP A 99 1.97 -6.07 13.56
CA ASP A 99 2.38 -7.46 13.42
C ASP A 99 2.44 -8.15 14.79
N LEU A 100 3.05 -7.51 15.78
CA LEU A 100 3.10 -8.04 17.13
C LEU A 100 1.72 -8.21 17.74
N ALA A 101 0.82 -7.26 17.49
CA ALA A 101 -0.53 -7.30 18.00
C ALA A 101 -1.30 -8.54 17.51
N VAL A 102 -1.04 -8.95 16.28
CA VAL A 102 -1.73 -10.11 15.66
C VAL A 102 -1.03 -11.43 15.99
N HIS A 103 0.29 -11.47 15.88
CA HIS A 103 1.06 -12.73 15.93
C HIS A 103 1.68 -13.00 17.30
N GLU A 104 2.04 -11.95 18.04
CA GLU A 104 2.67 -12.10 19.36
C GLU A 104 2.01 -11.16 20.38
N PRO A 105 0.77 -11.48 20.81
CA PRO A 105 0.05 -10.60 21.71
C PRO A 105 0.75 -10.31 23.03
N ALA A 106 1.51 -11.28 23.56
CA ALA A 106 2.23 -11.09 24.83
C ALA A 106 3.31 -10.02 24.70
N ALA A 107 4.07 -10.04 23.60
CA ALA A 107 5.09 -9.02 23.33
C ALA A 107 4.46 -7.64 23.15
N PHE A 108 3.33 -7.59 22.45
CA PHE A 108 2.59 -6.35 22.25
C PHE A 108 2.11 -5.76 23.59
N VAL A 109 1.55 -6.58 24.45
CA VAL A 109 1.08 -6.15 25.78
C VAL A 109 2.24 -5.61 26.62
N ALA A 110 3.41 -6.23 26.56
CA ALA A 110 4.59 -5.76 27.28
C ALA A 110 4.97 -4.33 26.84
N ILE A 111 4.94 -4.07 25.54
CA ILE A 111 5.23 -2.73 25.00
C ILE A 111 4.15 -1.73 25.44
N VAL A 112 2.89 -2.12 25.41
CA VAL A 112 1.77 -1.28 25.83
C VAL A 112 1.91 -0.89 27.31
N GLU A 113 2.30 -1.82 28.16
CA GLU A 113 2.48 -1.56 29.59
C GLU A 113 3.64 -0.58 29.84
N GLN A 114 4.72 -0.70 29.08
CA GLN A 114 5.83 0.26 29.18
C GLN A 114 5.39 1.67 28.76
N ALA A 115 4.62 1.77 27.68
CA ALA A 115 4.08 3.04 27.20
C ALA A 115 3.11 3.64 28.22
N LYS A 116 2.26 2.81 28.81
CA LYS A 116 1.29 3.22 29.82
C LYS A 116 2.00 3.75 31.07
N SER A 117 3.07 3.10 31.49
CA SER A 117 3.89 3.56 32.62
C SER A 117 4.50 4.94 32.36
N ALA A 118 4.91 5.22 31.13
CA ALA A 118 5.47 6.52 30.75
C ALA A 118 4.43 7.64 30.74
N LEU A 119 3.13 7.31 30.64
CA LEU A 119 2.05 8.28 30.67
C LEU A 119 1.64 8.66 32.10
N ALA A 120 1.98 7.83 33.04
CA ALA A 120 1.61 8.04 34.45
C ALA A 120 2.41 9.16 35.12
#